data_9d1661bdaaf30998172213b7c9bed5bb
#
_entry.id   9d1661bdaaf30998172213b7c9bed5bb
#
_cell.length_a   1.000
_cell.length_b   1.000
_cell.length_c   1.000
_cell.angle_alpha   90.00
_cell.angle_beta   90.00
_cell.angle_gamma   90.00
#
_symmetry.space_group_name_H-M   'P 1'
#
loop_
_entity.id
_entity.type
_entity.pdbx_description
1 polymer ?
#
loop_
_entity_poly.entity_id
_entity_poly.type
_entity_poly.pdbx_seq_one_letter_code
_entity_poly.pdbx_strand_id
1 'polypeptide(L)'
;MYLKYAKQLVEKGEAYYCFCDKERLESLHTMIGDKEISIYDKHCLGLSKEEVEANLAAGKPFVIRQNNPRTGTTTFHDEIYGDITVNNEELDDMILIKSDGFPTYNFANVVDDHLMGITHVVRGNEYLSSSPKYNRLYEAFGWEIPVYVHCPLITDEEH
;
A
#
# COMPACT_ATOMS: atom_id res chain seq x y z
N MET A 1 -6.19 -7.38 -15.49
CA MET A 1 -6.76 -6.04 -15.21
C MET A 1 -5.91 -5.27 -14.20
N TYR A 2 -5.75 -5.72 -12.97
CA TYR A 2 -5.03 -5.01 -11.90
C TYR A 2 -3.56 -4.71 -12.22
N LEU A 3 -2.85 -5.64 -12.86
CA LEU A 3 -1.46 -5.44 -13.27
C LEU A 3 -1.28 -4.20 -14.17
N LYS A 4 -2.25 -3.93 -15.03
CA LYS A 4 -2.24 -2.72 -15.88
C LYS A 4 -2.22 -1.44 -15.05
N TYR A 5 -3.05 -1.38 -14.01
CA TYR A 5 -3.09 -0.22 -13.11
C TYR A 5 -1.83 -0.09 -12.27
N ALA A 6 -1.28 -1.21 -11.78
CA ALA A 6 -0.01 -1.20 -11.06
C ALA A 6 1.14 -0.69 -11.93
N LYS A 7 1.20 -1.10 -13.20
CA LYS A 7 2.19 -0.61 -14.16
C LYS A 7 2.06 0.89 -14.45
N GLN A 8 0.85 1.44 -14.46
CA GLN A 8 0.65 2.89 -14.57
C GLN A 8 1.28 3.63 -13.39
N LEU A 9 1.17 3.09 -12.18
CA LEU A 9 1.82 3.67 -11.01
C LEU A 9 3.35 3.58 -11.10
N VAL A 10 3.89 2.49 -11.62
CA VAL A 10 5.34 2.35 -11.86
C VAL A 10 5.83 3.43 -12.83
N GLU A 11 5.12 3.68 -13.92
CA GLU A 11 5.46 4.73 -14.89
C GLU A 11 5.42 6.14 -14.28
N LYS A 12 4.55 6.37 -13.30
CA LYS A 12 4.45 7.65 -12.57
C LYS A 12 5.47 7.79 -11.43
N GLY A 13 6.25 6.75 -11.12
CA GLY A 13 7.15 6.73 -9.98
C GLY A 13 6.47 6.50 -8.63
N GLU A 14 5.19 6.16 -8.62
CA GLU A 14 4.38 5.91 -7.41
C GLU A 14 4.39 4.44 -6.97
N ALA A 15 4.99 3.58 -7.77
CA ALA A 15 5.24 2.18 -7.49
C ALA A 15 6.53 1.71 -8.14
N TYR A 16 7.03 0.57 -7.74
CA TYR A 16 8.25 -0.01 -8.30
C TYR A 16 8.25 -1.53 -8.23
N TYR A 17 9.05 -2.16 -9.10
CA TYR A 17 9.29 -3.60 -9.06
C TYR A 17 10.25 -3.96 -7.94
N CYS A 18 9.93 -5.02 -7.22
CA CYS A 18 10.76 -5.57 -6.16
C CYS A 18 11.09 -7.03 -6.46
N PHE A 19 12.37 -7.35 -6.54
CA PHE A 19 12.91 -8.67 -6.86
C PHE A 19 13.52 -9.37 -5.65
N CYS A 20 13.32 -8.84 -4.44
CA CYS A 20 13.84 -9.43 -3.22
C CYS A 20 13.25 -10.81 -2.98
N ASP A 21 14.11 -11.76 -2.60
CA ASP A 21 13.69 -13.09 -2.18
C ASP A 21 13.21 -13.11 -0.72
N LYS A 22 12.68 -14.24 -0.32
CA LYS A 22 12.14 -14.43 1.03
C LYS A 22 13.21 -14.27 2.11
N GLU A 23 14.40 -14.81 1.88
CA GLU A 23 15.52 -14.77 2.82
C GLU A 23 15.93 -13.32 3.11
N ARG A 24 16.06 -12.51 2.06
CA ARG A 24 16.36 -11.08 2.22
C ARG A 24 15.26 -10.34 2.98
N LEU A 25 13.99 -10.60 2.66
CA LEU A 25 12.87 -9.94 3.34
C LEU A 25 12.80 -10.33 4.82
N GLU A 26 13.06 -11.58 5.15
CA GLU A 26 13.14 -12.05 6.55
C GLU A 26 14.27 -11.38 7.32
N SER A 27 15.38 -11.02 6.65
CA SER A 27 16.50 -10.31 7.28
C SER A 27 16.15 -8.87 7.72
N LEU A 28 15.05 -8.31 7.22
CA LEU A 28 14.58 -6.97 7.59
C LEU A 28 13.73 -6.95 8.86
N HIS A 29 13.40 -8.12 9.41
CA HIS A 29 12.66 -8.20 10.67
C HIS A 29 13.51 -7.63 11.80
N THR A 30 12.99 -6.60 12.45
CA THR A 30 13.64 -5.96 13.59
C THR A 30 12.70 -5.98 14.79
N MET A 31 13.23 -6.39 15.94
CA MET A 31 12.50 -6.33 17.20
C MET A 31 12.67 -4.95 17.83
N ILE A 32 11.56 -4.27 18.07
CA ILE A 32 11.52 -3.04 18.88
C ILE A 32 10.66 -3.31 20.11
N GLY A 33 11.32 -3.57 21.23
CA GLY A 33 10.66 -4.08 22.42
C GLY A 33 10.10 -5.48 22.16
N ASP A 34 8.84 -5.71 22.51
CA ASP A 34 8.14 -6.98 22.29
C ASP A 34 7.42 -7.06 20.93
N LYS A 35 7.59 -6.04 20.08
CA LYS A 35 6.97 -5.98 18.75
C LYS A 35 7.98 -6.26 17.66
N GLU A 36 7.64 -7.24 16.83
CA GLU A 36 8.35 -7.48 15.57
C GLU A 36 7.84 -6.47 14.52
N ILE A 37 8.76 -5.65 14.02
CA ILE A 37 8.47 -4.67 12.96
C ILE A 37 9.27 -5.06 11.72
N SER A 38 8.58 -5.22 10.62
CA SER A 38 9.16 -5.46 9.32
C SER A 38 8.73 -4.35 8.37
N ILE A 39 9.61 -3.38 8.16
CA ILE A 39 9.42 -2.32 7.17
C ILE A 39 10.41 -2.56 6.04
N TYR A 40 9.89 -2.61 4.82
CA TYR A 40 10.73 -2.78 3.63
C TYR A 40 11.64 -1.56 3.42
N ASP A 41 12.93 -1.81 3.21
CA ASP A 41 13.98 -0.79 3.17
C ASP A 41 14.12 -0.06 1.82
N LYS A 42 13.20 -0.27 0.87
CA LYS A 42 13.21 0.33 -0.48
C LYS A 42 14.41 -0.08 -1.35
N HIS A 43 15.04 -1.21 -1.06
CA HIS A 43 16.23 -1.67 -1.77
C HIS A 43 16.06 -1.64 -3.31
N CYS A 44 14.95 -2.20 -3.81
CA CYS A 44 14.71 -2.30 -5.24
C CYS A 44 14.28 -0.97 -5.89
N LEU A 45 13.91 0.03 -5.11
CA LEU A 45 13.64 1.38 -5.64
C LEU A 45 14.91 2.01 -6.23
N GLY A 46 16.08 1.66 -5.71
CA GLY A 46 17.37 2.13 -6.19
C GLY A 46 17.89 1.46 -7.47
N LEU A 47 17.20 0.44 -7.98
CA LEU A 47 17.59 -0.22 -9.22
C LEU A 47 17.41 0.73 -10.43
N SER A 48 18.37 0.72 -11.37
CA SER A 48 18.22 1.45 -12.61
C SER A 48 17.14 0.83 -13.50
N LYS A 49 16.65 1.59 -14.46
CA LYS A 49 15.64 1.09 -15.41
C LYS A 49 16.17 -0.11 -16.19
N GLU A 50 17.43 -0.08 -16.58
CA GLU A 50 18.11 -1.15 -17.30
C GLU A 50 18.21 -2.43 -16.47
N GLU A 51 18.52 -2.30 -15.18
CA GLU A 51 18.56 -3.44 -14.25
C GLU A 51 17.17 -4.05 -14.05
N VAL A 52 16.14 -3.23 -13.93
CA VAL A 52 14.75 -3.70 -13.82
C VAL A 52 14.35 -4.45 -15.10
N GLU A 53 14.60 -3.87 -16.27
CA GLU A 53 14.28 -4.49 -17.55
C GLU A 53 15.03 -5.81 -17.75
N ALA A 54 16.32 -5.87 -17.38
CA ALA A 54 17.11 -7.09 -17.42
C ALA A 54 16.57 -8.18 -16.51
N ASN A 55 16.17 -7.84 -15.30
CA ASN A 55 15.57 -8.78 -14.36
C ASN A 55 14.22 -9.31 -14.85
N LEU A 56 13.39 -8.46 -15.44
CA LEU A 56 12.11 -8.87 -16.03
C LEU A 56 12.33 -9.78 -17.25
N ALA A 57 13.29 -9.45 -18.11
CA ALA A 57 13.65 -10.26 -19.28
C ALA A 57 14.22 -11.62 -18.89
N ALA A 58 14.95 -11.70 -17.77
CA ALA A 58 15.47 -12.96 -17.20
C ALA A 58 14.39 -13.82 -16.53
N GLY A 59 13.14 -13.34 -16.45
CA GLY A 59 12.04 -14.06 -15.82
C GLY A 59 12.14 -14.17 -14.31
N LYS A 60 12.87 -13.25 -13.65
CA LYS A 60 12.96 -13.24 -12.19
C LYS A 60 11.59 -12.98 -11.56
N PRO A 61 11.21 -13.72 -10.51
CA PRO A 61 10.00 -13.44 -9.74
C PRO A 61 10.04 -12.02 -9.19
N PHE A 62 8.92 -11.31 -9.24
CA PHE A 62 8.80 -9.96 -8.73
C PHE A 62 7.45 -9.72 -8.07
N VAL A 63 7.43 -8.72 -7.21
CA VAL A 63 6.21 -8.06 -6.73
C VAL A 63 6.25 -6.60 -7.13
N ILE A 64 5.11 -5.94 -7.15
CA ILE A 64 5.03 -4.48 -7.33
C ILE A 64 4.65 -3.87 -5.99
N ARG A 65 5.46 -2.92 -5.53
CA ARG A 65 5.25 -2.20 -4.26
C ARG A 65 4.84 -0.77 -4.49
N GLN A 66 3.98 -0.27 -3.61
CA GLN A 66 3.67 1.16 -3.52
C GLN A 66 4.91 1.91 -3.03
N ASN A 67 5.21 3.05 -3.66
CA ASN A 67 6.30 3.92 -3.24
C ASN A 67 5.76 5.01 -2.30
N ASN A 68 5.82 4.76 -1.01
CA ASN A 68 5.44 5.75 0.00
C ASN A 68 6.64 6.59 0.45
N PRO A 69 6.49 7.91 0.64
CA PRO A 69 7.58 8.74 1.14
C PRO A 69 7.95 8.35 2.57
N ARG A 70 9.19 8.59 2.96
CA ARG A 70 9.71 8.35 4.33
C ARG A 70 9.65 9.58 5.21
N THR A 71 9.41 10.75 4.64
CA THR A 71 9.38 12.03 5.34
C THR A 71 8.04 12.71 5.19
N GLY A 72 7.73 13.61 6.12
CA GLY A 72 6.46 14.34 6.14
C GLY A 72 5.32 13.53 6.72
N THR A 73 4.12 13.96 6.42
CA THR A 73 2.87 13.39 6.94
C THR A 73 1.85 13.15 5.84
N THR A 74 0.95 12.21 6.07
CA THR A 74 -0.23 11.96 5.24
C THR A 74 -1.47 12.16 6.09
N THR A 75 -2.40 12.98 5.60
CA THR A 75 -3.67 13.26 6.27
C THR A 75 -4.81 12.75 5.40
N PHE A 76 -5.77 12.08 6.00
CA PHE A 76 -7.04 11.72 5.36
C PHE A 76 -8.20 12.05 6.29
N HIS A 77 -9.38 12.25 5.73
CA HIS A 77 -10.58 12.56 6.48
C HIS A 77 -11.48 11.34 6.63
N ASP A 78 -11.95 11.11 7.85
CA ASP A 78 -12.94 10.11 8.20
C ASP A 78 -14.17 10.77 8.82
N GLU A 79 -15.37 10.36 8.43
CA GLU A 79 -16.61 11.02 8.89
C GLU A 79 -16.89 10.80 10.38
N ILE A 80 -16.33 9.74 10.97
CA ILE A 80 -16.51 9.43 12.40
C ILE A 80 -15.35 9.95 13.23
N TYR A 81 -14.11 9.71 12.77
CA TYR A 81 -12.89 10.05 13.52
C TYR A 81 -12.30 11.42 13.16
N GLY A 82 -12.84 12.11 12.15
CA GLY A 82 -12.31 13.39 11.68
C GLY A 82 -11.01 13.26 10.89
N ASP A 83 -10.21 14.31 10.87
CA ASP A 83 -8.93 14.30 10.18
C ASP A 83 -7.90 13.47 10.95
N ILE A 84 -7.32 12.49 10.26
CA ILE A 84 -6.30 11.60 10.80
C ILE A 84 -4.99 11.86 10.06
N THR A 85 -3.96 12.22 10.81
CA THR A 85 -2.61 12.47 10.28
C THR A 85 -1.65 11.43 10.81
N VAL A 86 -0.89 10.82 9.91
CA VAL A 86 0.16 9.84 10.26
C VAL A 86 1.50 10.30 9.70
N ASN A 87 2.58 9.93 10.39
CA ASN A 87 3.94 10.13 9.88
C ASN A 87 4.21 9.16 8.73
N ASN A 88 4.77 9.64 7.64
CA ASN A 88 5.05 8.82 6.46
C ASN A 88 6.10 7.73 6.73
N GLU A 89 6.97 7.91 7.71
CA GLU A 89 7.92 6.87 8.15
C GLU A 89 7.24 5.59 8.66
N GLU A 90 5.97 5.69 9.10
CA GLU A 90 5.16 4.56 9.54
C GLU A 90 4.45 3.83 8.37
N LEU A 91 4.46 4.44 7.19
CA LEU A 91 3.83 3.86 5.99
C LEU A 91 4.80 2.92 5.29
N ASP A 92 4.58 1.62 5.44
CA ASP A 92 5.32 0.61 4.68
C ASP A 92 4.96 0.66 3.19
N ASP A 93 5.94 0.30 2.35
CA ASP A 93 5.73 0.12 0.91
C ASP A 93 4.98 -1.20 0.67
N MET A 94 3.66 -1.16 0.79
CA MET A 94 2.84 -2.36 0.68
C MET A 94 2.91 -2.98 -0.72
N ILE A 95 2.77 -4.30 -0.75
CA ILE A 95 2.68 -5.03 -2.01
C ILE A 95 1.32 -4.74 -2.66
N LEU A 96 1.36 -4.34 -3.93
CA LEU A 96 0.18 -4.12 -4.76
C LEU A 96 -0.15 -5.37 -5.60
N ILE A 97 0.88 -5.93 -6.25
CA ILE A 97 0.78 -7.16 -7.05
C ILE A 97 1.74 -8.19 -6.46
N LYS A 98 1.22 -9.38 -6.19
CA LYS A 98 2.01 -10.51 -5.68
C LYS A 98 2.79 -11.19 -6.80
N SER A 99 3.75 -12.04 -6.42
CA SER A 99 4.59 -12.79 -7.36
C SER A 99 3.82 -13.74 -8.29
N ASP A 100 2.61 -14.14 -7.91
CA ASP A 100 1.70 -14.93 -8.73
C ASP A 100 0.90 -14.10 -9.75
N GLY A 101 1.12 -12.78 -9.79
CA GLY A 101 0.43 -11.84 -10.68
C GLY A 101 -0.94 -11.37 -10.18
N PHE A 102 -1.41 -11.87 -9.03
CA PHE A 102 -2.67 -11.41 -8.44
C PHE A 102 -2.46 -10.18 -7.56
N PRO A 103 -3.46 -9.28 -7.49
CA PRO A 103 -3.41 -8.14 -6.60
C PRO A 103 -3.53 -8.58 -5.14
N THR A 104 -3.01 -7.75 -4.24
CA THR A 104 -3.39 -7.83 -2.83
C THR A 104 -4.80 -7.29 -2.64
N TYR A 105 -5.44 -7.68 -1.54
CA TYR A 105 -6.76 -7.14 -1.19
C TYR A 105 -6.75 -5.61 -1.15
N ASN A 106 -5.75 -5.02 -0.54
CA ASN A 106 -5.63 -3.57 -0.38
C ASN A 106 -5.57 -2.81 -1.72
N PHE A 107 -4.91 -3.38 -2.72
CA PHE A 107 -4.86 -2.78 -4.04
C PHE A 107 -6.12 -3.04 -4.85
N ALA A 108 -6.61 -4.27 -4.81
CA ALA A 108 -7.83 -4.65 -5.52
C ALA A 108 -9.03 -3.81 -5.10
N ASN A 109 -9.19 -3.57 -3.79
CA ASN A 109 -10.32 -2.80 -3.29
C ASN A 109 -10.31 -1.35 -3.79
N VAL A 110 -9.16 -0.69 -3.86
CA VAL A 110 -9.04 0.67 -4.41
C VAL A 110 -9.42 0.72 -5.88
N VAL A 111 -8.91 -0.20 -6.67
CA VAL A 111 -9.22 -0.29 -8.11
C VAL A 111 -10.68 -0.59 -8.34
N ASP A 112 -11.23 -1.58 -7.64
CA ASP A 112 -12.62 -2.01 -7.80
C ASP A 112 -13.59 -0.92 -7.34
N ASP A 113 -13.35 -0.28 -6.22
CA ASP A 113 -14.18 0.81 -5.71
C ASP A 113 -14.22 1.98 -6.70
N HIS A 114 -13.09 2.33 -7.29
CA HIS A 114 -13.05 3.36 -8.32
C HIS A 114 -13.84 2.94 -9.56
N LEU A 115 -13.60 1.76 -10.09
CA LEU A 115 -14.24 1.28 -11.32
C LEU A 115 -15.75 1.04 -11.16
N MET A 116 -16.19 0.72 -9.95
CA MET A 116 -17.61 0.55 -9.62
C MET A 116 -18.31 1.86 -9.24
N GLY A 117 -17.58 2.97 -9.20
CA GLY A 117 -18.16 4.27 -8.86
C GLY A 117 -18.57 4.40 -7.40
N ILE A 118 -17.90 3.69 -6.50
CA ILE A 118 -18.15 3.75 -5.06
C ILE A 118 -17.81 5.15 -4.55
N THR A 119 -18.74 5.79 -3.87
CA THR A 119 -18.61 7.15 -3.32
C THR A 119 -18.30 7.16 -1.84
N HIS A 120 -18.73 6.13 -1.12
CA HIS A 120 -18.59 6.01 0.33
C HIS A 120 -18.06 4.62 0.67
N VAL A 121 -17.00 4.57 1.47
CA VAL A 121 -16.40 3.33 1.96
C VAL A 121 -16.70 3.22 3.46
N VAL A 122 -17.58 2.30 3.81
CA VAL A 122 -18.00 2.03 5.20
C VAL A 122 -17.43 0.69 5.63
N ARG A 123 -16.60 0.68 6.66
CA ARG A 123 -15.94 -0.54 7.16
C ARG A 123 -15.51 -0.41 8.62
N GLY A 124 -15.01 -1.48 9.20
CA GLY A 124 -14.52 -1.50 10.57
C GLY A 124 -13.26 -0.64 10.77
N ASN A 125 -13.06 -0.18 11.99
CA ASN A 125 -11.94 0.71 12.34
C ASN A 125 -10.56 0.03 12.27
N GLU A 126 -10.50 -1.29 12.13
CA GLU A 126 -9.26 -2.04 11.89
C GLU A 126 -8.54 -1.60 10.59
N TYR A 127 -9.27 -1.00 9.65
CA TYR A 127 -8.71 -0.49 8.40
C TYR A 127 -8.17 0.95 8.50
N LEU A 128 -8.33 1.63 9.64
CA LEU A 128 -7.83 3.00 9.83
C LEU A 128 -6.32 3.11 9.58
N SER A 129 -5.55 2.13 10.01
CA SER A 129 -4.09 2.12 9.82
C SER A 129 -3.66 1.95 8.36
N SER A 130 -4.49 1.32 7.53
CA SER A 130 -4.24 1.12 6.10
C SER A 130 -4.75 2.28 5.24
N SER A 131 -5.70 3.05 5.74
CA SER A 131 -6.38 4.11 4.98
C SER A 131 -5.47 5.21 4.45
N PRO A 132 -4.38 5.64 5.13
CA PRO A 132 -3.42 6.55 4.54
C PRO A 132 -2.80 6.03 3.24
N LYS A 133 -2.51 4.74 3.17
CA LYS A 133 -1.96 4.10 1.96
C LYS A 133 -2.98 4.05 0.83
N TYR A 134 -4.26 3.79 1.14
CA TYR A 134 -5.35 3.85 0.16
C TYR A 134 -5.53 5.26 -0.39
N ASN A 135 -5.55 6.25 0.50
CA ASN A 135 -5.68 7.66 0.12
C ASN A 135 -4.58 8.06 -0.86
N ARG A 136 -3.34 7.65 -0.60
CA ARG A 136 -2.21 7.90 -1.48
C ARG A 136 -2.34 7.21 -2.84
N LEU A 137 -2.96 6.03 -2.92
CA LEU A 137 -3.25 5.37 -4.20
C LEU A 137 -4.24 6.18 -5.05
N TYR A 138 -5.31 6.67 -4.45
CA TYR A 138 -6.26 7.56 -5.15
C TYR A 138 -5.57 8.82 -5.67
N GLU A 139 -4.76 9.46 -4.85
CA GLU A 139 -3.98 10.64 -5.25
C GLU A 139 -3.02 10.32 -6.40
N ALA A 140 -2.28 9.21 -6.32
CA ALA A 140 -1.32 8.79 -7.33
C ALA A 140 -1.98 8.51 -8.69
N PHE A 141 -3.19 7.93 -8.69
CA PHE A 141 -3.97 7.74 -9.91
C PHE A 141 -4.65 9.04 -10.41
N GLY A 142 -4.75 10.06 -9.57
CA GLY A 142 -5.58 11.24 -9.87
C GLY A 142 -7.07 10.97 -9.80
N TRP A 143 -7.48 9.97 -9.04
CA TRP A 143 -8.87 9.60 -8.84
C TRP A 143 -9.49 10.36 -7.67
N GLU A 144 -10.81 10.56 -7.71
CA GLU A 144 -11.55 11.13 -6.60
C GLU A 144 -11.48 10.21 -5.37
N ILE A 145 -11.13 10.81 -4.22
CA ILE A 145 -11.04 10.08 -2.96
C ILE A 145 -12.47 9.86 -2.43
N PRO A 146 -12.86 8.61 -2.11
CA PRO A 146 -14.17 8.35 -1.55
C PRO A 146 -14.31 8.91 -0.14
N VAL A 147 -15.55 9.05 0.31
CA VAL A 147 -15.85 9.39 1.71
C VAL A 147 -15.60 8.15 2.57
N TYR A 148 -14.71 8.26 3.57
CA TYR A 148 -14.41 7.18 4.50
C TYR A 148 -15.30 7.27 5.75
N VAL A 149 -15.87 6.13 6.12
CA VAL A 149 -16.66 5.95 7.35
C VAL A 149 -16.14 4.69 8.05
N HIS A 150 -15.31 4.87 9.08
CA HIS A 150 -14.79 3.76 9.87
C HIS A 150 -15.65 3.58 11.12
N CYS A 151 -16.33 2.43 11.20
CA CYS A 151 -17.20 2.12 12.31
C CYS A 151 -16.41 1.56 13.50
N PRO A 152 -16.71 1.99 14.73
CA PRO A 152 -16.14 1.37 15.92
C PRO A 152 -16.59 -0.08 16.05
N LEU A 153 -15.85 -0.84 16.85
CA LEU A 153 -16.24 -2.21 17.17
C LEU A 153 -17.59 -2.22 17.90
N ILE A 154 -18.42 -3.20 17.55
CA ILE A 154 -19.63 -3.48 18.29
C ILE A 154 -19.20 -4.39 19.44
N THR A 155 -19.40 -3.91 20.67
CA THR A 155 -19.10 -4.65 21.89
C THR A 155 -20.40 -4.94 22.66
N ASP A 156 -20.37 -5.96 23.49
CA ASP A 156 -21.45 -6.21 24.46
C ASP A 156 -21.29 -5.29 25.69
N GLU A 157 -22.24 -5.42 26.64
CA GLU A 157 -22.26 -4.56 27.83
C GLU A 157 -21.12 -4.85 28.82
N GLU A 158 -20.33 -5.91 28.61
CA GLU A 158 -19.23 -6.30 29.50
C GLU A 158 -17.87 -5.77 29.08
N HIS A 159 -17.79 -5.05 27.94
CA HIS A 159 -16.55 -4.50 27.38
C HIS A 159 -16.62 -3.02 27.03
#